data_131cae682600eeec4e19ca6d45b4eaac
#
_entry.id   131cae682600eeec4e19ca6d45b4eaac
#
_cell.length_a   1.000
_cell.length_b   1.000
_cell.length_c   1.000
_cell.angle_alpha   90.00
_cell.angle_beta   90.00
_cell.angle_gamma   90.00
#
_symmetry.space_group_name_H-M   'P 1'
#
loop_
_entity.id
_entity.type
_entity.pdbx_description
1 polymer ?
#
loop_
_entity_poly.entity_id
_entity_poly.type
_entity_poly.pdbx_seq_one_letter_code
_entity_poly.pdbx_strand_id
1 'polypeptide(L)'
;MDIYXXXXGSIVFGIASAGAAFSQSPELLIAARALLAVGAAMIVPATLAAVRKNFTDDKDRNMALGIWTTIGTGGALAGPLVGGALLSHFYWGSVFLINVPVVLVVIMLIQRWIPDDESRIRKPVNLSQGLLLMSAILIIIYGAKSLINHGNPALMSVYLLLVGLVLLGSFITIQMVSRSPLLDTDLLKQRNILAGIILALISMITLVGFELVISQELQFVHRFTPVQAGLYIMPLMLASCLAGPLAGYLINSFGIRMVAVSGLAVSALSLYMLSDINFGIQATKAWLWMTLLGAGDTVALMASSSAIMSAAPVHKASSAGSIEGMSYELGTGLGITIFGSVLAGVYSSTVRLPEHLPESVRASAGASLSEAVEVARHLDEGAREALLTSASSAFMQSHNVXXXA
;
A
#
# COMPACT_ATOMS: atom_id res chain seq x y z
N MET A 1 -17.05 17.94 -12.04
CA MET A 1 -17.13 17.19 -10.77
C MET A 1 -15.75 16.91 -10.19
N ASP A 2 -14.77 16.71 -11.02
CA ASP A 2 -13.45 16.26 -10.59
C ASP A 2 -12.65 17.33 -9.85
N ILE A 3 -12.79 18.60 -10.23
CA ILE A 3 -12.10 19.72 -9.57
C ILE A 3 -12.60 19.91 -8.15
N TYR A 4 -13.90 19.87 -7.99
CA TYR A 4 -14.52 19.94 -6.66
C TYR A 4 -14.16 18.75 -5.80
N UNK A 5 -14.07 17.81 -6.33
CA UNK A 5 -13.65 16.63 -5.68
C UNK A 5 -12.23 16.75 -5.25
N UNK A 6 -11.43 17.28 -6.02
CA UNK A 6 -10.10 17.52 -5.64
C UNK A 6 -9.99 18.57 -4.56
N UNK A 7 -10.74 19.55 -4.70
CA UNK A 7 -10.75 20.59 -3.71
C UNK A 7 -11.34 20.16 -2.40
N UNK A 8 -12.19 19.41 -2.52
CA UNK A 8 -12.83 18.95 -1.34
C UNK A 8 -12.04 17.96 -0.60
N GLY A 9 -11.54 17.03 -1.36
CA GLY A 9 -10.68 16.03 -0.80
C GLY A 9 -9.45 16.60 -0.13
N SER A 10 -8.84 17.58 -0.78
CA SER A 10 -7.63 18.23 -0.24
C SER A 10 -7.92 18.92 1.10
N ILE A 11 -9.04 19.60 1.19
CA ILE A 11 -9.43 20.28 2.44
C ILE A 11 -9.66 19.25 3.55
N VAL A 12 -10.38 18.17 3.24
CA VAL A 12 -10.65 17.10 4.21
C VAL A 12 -9.32 16.47 4.66
N PHE A 13 -8.42 16.21 3.72
CA PHE A 13 -7.12 15.62 4.00
C PHE A 13 -6.29 16.53 4.91
N GLY A 14 -6.27 17.84 4.63
CA GLY A 14 -5.52 18.80 5.44
C GLY A 14 -6.07 18.93 6.87
N ILE A 15 -7.39 19.00 7.00
CA ILE A 15 -8.05 19.10 8.32
C ILE A 15 -7.80 17.82 9.11
N ALA A 16 -7.92 16.66 8.45
CA ALA A 16 -7.69 15.37 9.11
C ALA A 16 -6.23 15.22 9.54
N SER A 17 -5.28 15.70 8.73
CA SER A 17 -3.86 15.68 9.08
C SER A 17 -3.57 16.53 10.32
N ALA A 18 -4.15 17.72 10.39
CA ALA A 18 -4.02 18.58 11.56
C ALA A 18 -4.63 17.90 12.80
N GLY A 19 -5.79 17.28 12.64
CA GLY A 19 -6.42 16.54 13.71
C GLY A 19 -5.59 15.38 14.22
N ALA A 20 -4.97 14.65 13.30
CA ALA A 20 -4.07 13.54 13.66
C ALA A 20 -2.84 14.04 14.42
N ALA A 21 -2.26 15.18 13.97
CA ALA A 21 -1.06 15.75 14.60
C ALA A 21 -1.30 16.15 16.05
N PHE A 22 -2.51 16.60 16.38
CA PHE A 22 -2.84 17.08 17.72
C PHE A 22 -3.72 16.11 18.50
N SER A 23 -3.87 14.87 18.05
CA SER A 23 -4.67 13.86 18.75
C SER A 23 -4.03 13.51 20.09
N GLN A 24 -4.88 13.34 21.12
CA GLN A 24 -4.44 13.08 22.49
C GLN A 24 -4.73 11.64 22.93
N SER A 25 -5.34 10.83 22.07
CA SER A 25 -5.66 9.44 22.38
C SER A 25 -5.57 8.58 21.11
N PRO A 26 -5.34 7.26 21.27
CA PRO A 26 -5.33 6.38 20.09
C PRO A 26 -6.65 6.40 19.32
N GLU A 27 -7.78 6.54 20.01
CA GLU A 27 -9.10 6.58 19.37
C GLU A 27 -9.25 7.81 18.48
N LEU A 28 -8.78 8.98 18.95
CA LEU A 28 -8.80 10.20 18.14
C LEU A 28 -7.88 10.09 16.93
N LEU A 29 -6.72 9.47 17.11
CA LEU A 29 -5.79 9.25 16.00
C LEU A 29 -6.39 8.33 14.93
N ILE A 30 -7.05 7.25 15.36
CA ILE A 30 -7.72 6.32 14.43
C ILE A 30 -8.82 7.05 13.66
N ALA A 31 -9.63 7.87 14.34
CA ALA A 31 -10.69 8.64 13.69
C ALA A 31 -10.11 9.64 12.68
N ALA A 32 -9.02 10.33 13.03
CA ALA A 32 -8.36 11.28 12.13
C ALA A 32 -7.78 10.55 10.92
N ARG A 33 -7.19 9.38 11.11
CA ARG A 33 -6.63 8.58 9.99
C ARG A 33 -7.74 8.08 9.08
N ALA A 34 -8.89 7.72 9.62
CA ALA A 34 -10.05 7.33 8.80
C ALA A 34 -10.50 8.51 7.93
N LEU A 35 -10.52 9.72 8.48
CA LEU A 35 -10.88 10.92 7.73
C LEU A 35 -9.82 11.26 6.67
N LEU A 36 -8.53 11.03 6.98
CA LEU A 36 -7.45 11.14 5.99
C LEU A 36 -7.71 10.24 4.79
N ALA A 37 -8.13 9.00 5.05
CA ALA A 37 -8.43 8.04 4.00
C ALA A 37 -9.59 8.51 3.13
N VAL A 38 -10.61 9.11 3.72
CA VAL A 38 -11.74 9.68 2.96
C VAL A 38 -11.23 10.79 2.02
N GLY A 39 -10.38 11.68 2.51
CA GLY A 39 -9.79 12.75 1.68
C GLY A 39 -8.97 12.19 0.53
N ALA A 40 -8.11 11.22 0.81
CA ALA A 40 -7.28 10.58 -0.22
C ALA A 40 -8.14 9.88 -1.28
N ALA A 41 -9.22 9.21 -0.85
CA ALA A 41 -10.13 8.52 -1.74
C ALA A 41 -10.84 9.47 -2.70
N MET A 42 -10.98 10.73 -2.32
CA MET A 42 -11.55 11.75 -3.20
C MET A 42 -10.51 12.30 -4.18
N ILE A 43 -9.25 12.40 -3.78
CA ILE A 43 -8.18 13.04 -4.56
C ILE A 43 -7.72 12.15 -5.72
N VAL A 44 -7.36 10.89 -5.44
CA VAL A 44 -6.69 10.02 -6.42
C VAL A 44 -7.56 9.76 -7.66
N PRO A 45 -8.84 9.35 -7.52
CA PRO A 45 -9.66 9.15 -8.72
C PRO A 45 -9.87 10.43 -9.52
N ALA A 46 -9.95 11.58 -8.85
CA ALA A 46 -10.12 12.86 -9.54
C ALA A 46 -8.92 13.17 -10.42
N THR A 47 -7.70 12.90 -9.96
CA THR A 47 -6.49 13.14 -10.76
C THR A 47 -6.43 12.21 -11.97
N LEU A 48 -6.77 10.93 -11.79
CA LEU A 48 -6.79 9.97 -12.90
C LEU A 48 -7.85 10.33 -13.94
N ALA A 49 -9.03 10.75 -13.48
CA ALA A 49 -10.09 11.18 -14.38
C ALA A 49 -9.67 12.42 -15.17
N ALA A 50 -8.95 13.34 -14.54
CA ALA A 50 -8.44 14.53 -15.22
C ALA A 50 -7.44 14.15 -16.33
N VAL A 51 -6.59 13.15 -16.09
CA VAL A 51 -5.67 12.66 -17.11
C VAL A 51 -6.46 12.06 -18.29
N ARG A 52 -7.46 11.23 -17.99
CA ARG A 52 -8.27 10.59 -19.04
C ARG A 52 -9.02 11.62 -19.91
N LYS A 53 -9.54 12.69 -19.29
CA LYS A 53 -10.30 13.71 -19.99
C LYS A 53 -9.43 14.64 -20.84
N ASN A 54 -8.21 14.97 -20.36
CA ASN A 54 -7.36 15.95 -21.02
C ASN A 54 -6.41 15.35 -22.04
N PHE A 55 -6.11 14.07 -21.96
CA PHE A 55 -5.20 13.38 -22.89
C PHE A 55 -5.99 12.30 -23.64
N THR A 56 -6.57 12.69 -24.77
CA THR A 56 -7.41 11.81 -25.58
C THR A 56 -6.61 10.88 -26.49
N ASP A 57 -5.42 11.28 -26.90
CA ASP A 57 -4.51 10.45 -27.69
C ASP A 57 -3.85 9.40 -26.78
N ASP A 58 -3.82 8.14 -27.23
CA ASP A 58 -3.28 7.03 -26.45
C ASP A 58 -1.81 7.25 -26.03
N LYS A 59 -0.98 7.75 -26.97
CA LYS A 59 0.44 7.96 -26.69
C LYS A 59 0.66 9.03 -25.65
N ASP A 60 -0.04 10.16 -25.78
CA ASP A 60 0.05 11.27 -24.82
C ASP A 60 -0.48 10.85 -23.45
N ARG A 61 -1.58 10.09 -23.42
CA ARG A 61 -2.16 9.63 -22.17
C ARG A 61 -1.22 8.67 -21.44
N ASN A 62 -0.58 7.75 -22.17
CA ASN A 62 0.38 6.82 -21.57
C ASN A 62 1.57 7.54 -20.96
N MET A 63 2.05 8.61 -21.60
CA MET A 63 3.13 9.43 -21.04
C MET A 63 2.66 10.19 -19.79
N ALA A 64 1.45 10.74 -19.84
CA ALA A 64 0.87 11.45 -18.69
C ALA A 64 0.66 10.49 -17.51
N LEU A 65 0.16 9.28 -17.76
CA LEU A 65 -0.02 8.27 -16.72
C LEU A 65 1.32 7.81 -16.16
N GLY A 66 2.36 7.73 -16.99
CA GLY A 66 3.72 7.42 -16.54
C GLY A 66 4.24 8.46 -15.57
N ILE A 67 4.03 9.75 -15.87
CA ILE A 67 4.42 10.84 -14.98
C ILE A 67 3.59 10.80 -13.69
N TRP A 68 2.29 10.55 -13.80
CA TRP A 68 1.40 10.41 -12.64
C TRP A 68 1.88 9.27 -11.72
N THR A 69 2.23 8.13 -12.31
CA THR A 69 2.73 6.96 -11.56
C THR A 69 4.06 7.30 -10.87
N THR A 70 4.96 8.01 -11.56
CA THR A 70 6.24 8.46 -10.98
C THR A 70 6.03 9.31 -9.75
N ILE A 71 5.12 10.28 -9.83
CA ILE A 71 4.85 11.18 -8.71
C ILE A 71 4.23 10.39 -7.54
N GLY A 72 3.28 9.49 -7.85
CA GLY A 72 2.62 8.68 -6.83
C GLY A 72 3.55 7.72 -6.12
N THR A 73 4.31 6.92 -6.88
CA THR A 73 5.25 5.96 -6.28
C THR A 73 6.41 6.67 -5.59
N GLY A 74 6.89 7.77 -6.17
CA GLY A 74 7.95 8.57 -5.56
C GLY A 74 7.53 9.12 -4.21
N GLY A 75 6.30 9.63 -4.12
CA GLY A 75 5.76 10.13 -2.87
C GLY A 75 5.62 9.06 -1.81
N ALA A 76 5.09 7.90 -2.23
CA ALA A 76 4.89 6.77 -1.32
C ALA A 76 6.21 6.26 -0.75
N LEU A 77 7.23 6.16 -1.60
CA LEU A 77 8.52 5.62 -1.18
C LEU A 77 9.38 6.65 -0.45
N ALA A 78 9.19 7.96 -0.73
CA ALA A 78 9.86 9.02 0.01
C ALA A 78 9.29 9.21 1.42
N GLY A 79 8.07 8.73 1.67
CA GLY A 79 7.40 8.85 2.95
C GLY A 79 8.25 8.39 4.14
N PRO A 80 8.76 7.15 4.12
CA PRO A 80 9.59 6.68 5.23
C PRO A 80 10.83 7.53 5.48
N LEU A 81 11.47 8.05 4.43
CA LEU A 81 12.66 8.90 4.57
C LEU A 81 12.30 10.24 5.22
N VAL A 82 11.26 10.91 4.71
CA VAL A 82 10.77 12.18 5.24
C VAL A 82 10.24 11.97 6.67
N GLY A 83 9.45 10.92 6.88
CA GLY A 83 8.93 10.60 8.20
C GLY A 83 10.02 10.32 9.22
N GLY A 84 11.04 9.57 8.81
CA GLY A 84 12.18 9.28 9.67
C GLY A 84 12.93 10.54 10.07
N ALA A 85 13.15 11.45 9.11
CA ALA A 85 13.82 12.72 9.38
C ALA A 85 13.00 13.58 10.35
N LEU A 86 11.70 13.64 10.17
CA LEU A 86 10.82 14.40 11.06
C LEU A 86 10.80 13.81 12.46
N LEU A 87 10.74 12.47 12.58
CA LEU A 87 10.74 11.80 13.88
C LEU A 87 12.06 11.97 14.62
N SER A 88 13.18 12.16 13.90
CA SER A 88 14.48 12.37 14.50
C SER A 88 14.63 13.76 15.16
N HIS A 89 13.91 14.77 14.65
CA HIS A 89 14.11 16.15 15.07
C HIS A 89 12.88 16.80 15.70
N PHE A 90 11.70 16.23 15.51
CA PHE A 90 10.44 16.80 15.96
C PHE A 90 9.57 15.76 16.65
N TYR A 91 8.45 16.18 17.24
CA TYR A 91 7.52 15.25 17.87
C TYR A 91 6.80 14.40 16.80
N TRP A 92 6.16 13.30 17.23
CA TRP A 92 5.57 12.34 16.29
C TRP A 92 4.49 12.93 15.38
N GLY A 93 3.74 13.91 15.87
CA GLY A 93 2.68 14.53 15.12
C GLY A 93 3.16 15.34 13.92
N SER A 94 4.45 15.69 13.87
CA SER A 94 5.01 16.42 12.75
C SER A 94 4.89 15.64 11.43
N VAL A 95 4.83 14.32 11.50
CA VAL A 95 4.63 13.45 10.33
C VAL A 95 3.30 13.76 9.65
N PHE A 96 2.26 14.07 10.43
CA PHE A 96 0.96 14.46 9.88
C PHE A 96 0.90 15.96 9.59
N LEU A 97 1.52 16.78 10.42
CA LEU A 97 1.45 18.22 10.31
C LEU A 97 2.09 18.75 9.01
N ILE A 98 3.09 18.05 8.47
CA ILE A 98 3.75 18.44 7.23
C ILE A 98 2.77 18.46 6.03
N ASN A 99 1.69 17.70 6.11
CA ASN A 99 0.69 17.67 5.05
C ASN A 99 -0.09 18.98 4.94
N VAL A 100 -0.19 19.76 6.02
CA VAL A 100 -0.99 20.99 6.03
C VAL A 100 -0.43 22.04 5.06
N PRO A 101 0.86 22.41 5.12
CA PRO A 101 1.37 23.36 4.13
C PRO A 101 1.33 22.81 2.70
N VAL A 102 1.56 21.52 2.51
CA VAL A 102 1.46 20.90 1.18
C VAL A 102 0.04 21.04 0.63
N VAL A 103 -0.97 20.78 1.46
CA VAL A 103 -2.38 20.88 1.05
C VAL A 103 -2.73 22.34 0.71
N LEU A 104 -2.23 23.30 1.48
CA LEU A 104 -2.47 24.72 1.19
C LEU A 104 -1.93 25.12 -0.17
N VAL A 105 -0.70 24.65 -0.50
CA VAL A 105 -0.10 24.90 -1.82
C VAL A 105 -0.95 24.24 -2.91
N VAL A 106 -1.37 22.99 -2.70
CA VAL A 106 -2.20 22.26 -3.67
C VAL A 106 -3.52 23.01 -3.93
N ILE A 107 -4.18 23.47 -2.88
CA ILE A 107 -5.45 24.22 -3.02
C ILE A 107 -5.22 25.50 -3.82
N MET A 108 -4.14 26.24 -3.54
CA MET A 108 -3.80 27.44 -4.29
C MET A 108 -3.57 27.14 -5.78
N LEU A 109 -2.84 26.05 -6.07
CA LEU A 109 -2.57 25.66 -7.46
C LEU A 109 -3.85 25.26 -8.19
N ILE A 110 -4.75 24.53 -7.51
CA ILE A 110 -6.03 24.15 -8.09
C ILE A 110 -6.85 25.39 -8.45
N GLN A 111 -6.95 26.33 -7.51
CA GLN A 111 -7.74 27.54 -7.72
C GLN A 111 -7.19 28.42 -8.82
N ARG A 112 -5.87 28.47 -8.96
CA ARG A 112 -5.24 29.38 -9.93
C ARG A 112 -5.20 28.81 -11.34
N TRP A 113 -4.91 27.50 -11.49
CA TRP A 113 -4.56 26.96 -12.79
C TRP A 113 -5.58 25.98 -13.38
N ILE A 114 -6.52 25.49 -12.59
CA ILE A 114 -7.51 24.54 -13.12
C ILE A 114 -8.83 25.28 -13.33
N PRO A 115 -9.34 25.36 -14.58
CA PRO A 115 -10.61 26.05 -14.83
C PRO A 115 -11.80 25.28 -14.28
N ASP A 116 -12.83 26.02 -13.92
CA ASP A 116 -14.09 25.43 -13.46
C ASP A 116 -14.75 24.63 -14.59
N ASP A 117 -15.03 23.38 -14.30
CA ASP A 117 -15.74 22.52 -15.22
C ASP A 117 -17.24 22.60 -14.89
N GLU A 118 -18.03 23.16 -15.81
CA GLU A 118 -19.46 23.37 -15.61
C GLU A 118 -20.30 22.11 -15.76
N SER A 119 -19.70 21.00 -16.23
CA SER A 119 -20.44 19.75 -16.44
C SER A 119 -20.60 19.00 -15.11
N ARG A 120 -21.57 19.43 -14.32
CA ARG A 120 -21.89 18.80 -13.03
C ARG A 120 -22.94 17.71 -13.22
N ILE A 121 -22.48 16.48 -13.41
CA ILE A 121 -23.39 15.33 -13.32
C ILE A 121 -23.25 14.78 -11.90
N ARG A 122 -24.21 15.10 -11.06
CA ARG A 122 -24.26 14.60 -9.68
C ARG A 122 -24.86 13.20 -9.68
N LYS A 123 -24.03 12.18 -9.53
CA LYS A 123 -24.51 10.83 -9.25
C LYS A 123 -24.60 10.69 -7.73
N PRO A 124 -25.74 10.24 -7.19
CA PRO A 124 -25.85 10.04 -5.76
C PRO A 124 -24.88 8.92 -5.32
N VAL A 125 -24.09 9.21 -4.28
CA VAL A 125 -23.20 8.22 -3.69
C VAL A 125 -24.02 7.31 -2.78
N ASN A 126 -23.98 6.01 -3.04
CA ASN A 126 -24.69 5.03 -2.21
C ASN A 126 -23.79 4.63 -1.04
N LEU A 127 -23.90 5.40 0.03
CA LEU A 127 -23.05 5.22 1.20
C LEU A 127 -23.29 3.86 1.86
N SER A 128 -24.51 3.35 1.84
CA SER A 128 -24.81 2.06 2.45
C SER A 128 -24.09 0.91 1.74
N GLN A 129 -24.00 0.96 0.41
CA GLN A 129 -23.27 -0.04 -0.35
C GLN A 129 -21.76 0.04 -0.05
N GLY A 130 -21.23 1.25 0.06
CA GLY A 130 -19.83 1.44 0.41
C GLY A 130 -19.49 0.90 1.81
N LEU A 131 -20.36 1.16 2.76
CA LEU A 131 -20.18 0.65 4.13
C LEU A 131 -20.26 -0.88 4.17
N LEU A 132 -21.17 -1.44 3.38
CA LEU A 132 -21.30 -2.91 3.29
C LEU A 132 -20.03 -3.54 2.72
N LEU A 133 -19.48 -2.99 1.63
CA LEU A 133 -18.24 -3.48 1.05
C LEU A 133 -17.07 -3.33 2.01
N MET A 134 -16.94 -2.17 2.65
CA MET A 134 -15.87 -1.93 3.62
C MET A 134 -15.94 -2.92 4.77
N SER A 135 -17.14 -3.13 5.32
CA SER A 135 -17.34 -4.08 6.42
C SER A 135 -16.98 -5.50 6.01
N ALA A 136 -17.39 -5.90 4.81
CA ALA A 136 -17.07 -7.24 4.29
C ALA A 136 -15.56 -7.44 4.19
N ILE A 137 -14.85 -6.48 3.60
CA ILE A 137 -13.40 -6.56 3.41
C ILE A 137 -12.68 -6.61 4.77
N LEU A 138 -13.04 -5.71 5.68
CA LEU A 138 -12.39 -5.63 6.99
C LEU A 138 -12.60 -6.92 7.80
N ILE A 139 -13.81 -7.47 7.77
CA ILE A 139 -14.12 -8.69 8.51
C ILE A 139 -13.38 -9.87 7.89
N ILE A 140 -13.31 -9.98 6.56
CA ILE A 140 -12.55 -11.05 5.88
C ILE A 140 -11.07 -10.96 6.23
N ILE A 141 -10.48 -9.77 6.17
CA ILE A 141 -9.06 -9.57 6.49
C ILE A 141 -8.78 -9.93 7.95
N TYR A 142 -9.64 -9.46 8.85
CA TYR A 142 -9.48 -9.76 10.29
C TYR A 142 -9.61 -11.25 10.57
N GLY A 143 -10.60 -11.92 9.95
CA GLY A 143 -10.80 -13.34 10.11
C GLY A 143 -9.63 -14.17 9.57
N ALA A 144 -9.10 -13.80 8.40
CA ALA A 144 -7.95 -14.47 7.81
C ALA A 144 -6.71 -14.29 8.68
N LYS A 145 -6.46 -13.06 9.14
CA LYS A 145 -5.33 -12.76 10.02
C LYS A 145 -5.44 -13.53 11.35
N SER A 146 -6.64 -13.59 11.91
CA SER A 146 -6.90 -14.30 13.16
C SER A 146 -6.69 -15.80 13.01
N LEU A 147 -7.00 -16.37 11.84
CA LEU A 147 -6.80 -17.80 11.58
C LEU A 147 -5.31 -18.14 11.49
N ILE A 148 -4.51 -17.25 10.89
CA ILE A 148 -3.07 -17.47 10.74
C ILE A 148 -2.36 -17.24 12.08
N ASN A 149 -2.70 -16.19 12.81
CA ASN A 149 -2.16 -15.90 14.14
C ASN A 149 -2.99 -16.62 15.18
N HIS A 150 -2.42 -17.63 15.82
CA HIS A 150 -3.12 -18.54 16.72
C HIS A 150 -3.60 -17.91 18.04
N GLY A 151 -3.88 -16.60 18.03
CA GLY A 151 -4.33 -15.88 19.23
C GLY A 151 -5.81 -16.04 19.57
N ASN A 152 -6.62 -16.48 18.61
CA ASN A 152 -8.06 -16.64 18.80
C ASN A 152 -8.46 -18.10 18.49
N PRO A 153 -9.58 -18.56 19.07
CA PRO A 153 -10.07 -19.90 18.70
C PRO A 153 -10.32 -20.01 17.20
N ALA A 154 -9.92 -21.14 16.60
CA ALA A 154 -10.09 -21.36 15.16
C ALA A 154 -11.57 -21.25 14.75
N LEU A 155 -12.48 -21.64 15.62
CA LEU A 155 -13.92 -21.54 15.36
C LEU A 155 -14.37 -20.10 15.17
N MET A 156 -13.85 -19.18 16.01
CA MET A 156 -14.16 -17.75 15.87
C MET A 156 -13.63 -17.19 14.55
N SER A 157 -12.42 -17.56 14.16
CA SER A 157 -11.81 -17.11 12.90
C SER A 157 -12.64 -17.58 11.71
N VAL A 158 -13.06 -18.86 11.71
CA VAL A 158 -13.90 -19.41 10.65
C VAL A 158 -15.26 -18.70 10.60
N TYR A 159 -15.85 -18.42 11.77
CA TYR A 159 -17.12 -17.70 11.85
C TYR A 159 -17.00 -16.31 11.23
N LEU A 160 -15.92 -15.57 11.56
CA LEU A 160 -15.68 -14.24 10.99
C LEU A 160 -15.52 -14.30 9.47
N LEU A 161 -14.78 -15.30 8.97
CA LEU A 161 -14.61 -15.47 7.53
C LEU A 161 -15.96 -15.73 6.84
N LEU A 162 -16.80 -16.58 7.44
CA LEU A 162 -18.12 -16.86 6.89
C LEU A 162 -19.01 -15.61 6.88
N VAL A 163 -19.00 -14.84 7.97
CA VAL A 163 -19.76 -13.58 8.04
C VAL A 163 -19.29 -12.62 6.95
N GLY A 164 -17.97 -12.46 6.81
CA GLY A 164 -17.39 -11.59 5.80
C GLY A 164 -17.77 -12.03 4.38
N LEU A 165 -17.74 -13.32 4.10
CA LEU A 165 -18.11 -13.85 2.79
C LEU A 165 -19.61 -13.65 2.50
N VAL A 166 -20.47 -13.80 3.52
CA VAL A 166 -21.91 -13.53 3.37
C VAL A 166 -22.13 -12.05 3.06
N LEU A 167 -21.43 -11.16 3.76
CA LEU A 167 -21.53 -9.71 3.49
C LEU A 167 -21.04 -9.37 2.09
N LEU A 168 -19.94 -9.98 1.64
CA LEU A 168 -19.40 -9.77 0.29
C LEU A 168 -20.37 -10.27 -0.77
N GLY A 169 -20.96 -11.45 -0.55
CA GLY A 169 -21.97 -12.00 -1.43
C GLY A 169 -23.21 -11.14 -1.51
N SER A 170 -23.62 -10.57 -0.38
CA SER A 170 -24.73 -9.61 -0.32
C SER A 170 -24.42 -8.35 -1.14
N PHE A 171 -23.20 -7.83 -1.01
CA PHE A 171 -22.75 -6.67 -1.77
C PHE A 171 -22.79 -6.97 -3.28
N ILE A 172 -22.25 -8.13 -3.69
CA ILE A 172 -22.23 -8.51 -5.11
C ILE A 172 -23.65 -8.62 -5.64
N THR A 173 -24.56 -9.24 -4.89
CA THR A 173 -25.97 -9.38 -5.28
C THR A 173 -26.62 -8.00 -5.44
N ILE A 174 -26.37 -7.08 -4.50
CA ILE A 174 -26.91 -5.71 -4.57
C ILE A 174 -26.35 -4.99 -5.80
N GLN A 175 -25.07 -5.17 -6.14
CA GLN A 175 -24.49 -4.54 -7.33
C GLN A 175 -25.16 -5.03 -8.60
N MET A 176 -25.54 -6.29 -8.66
CA MET A 176 -26.18 -6.88 -9.85
C MET A 176 -27.64 -6.45 -10.01
N VAL A 177 -28.32 -6.15 -8.92
CA VAL A 177 -29.78 -5.87 -8.92
C VAL A 177 -30.08 -4.37 -8.81
N SER A 178 -29.22 -3.59 -8.18
CA SER A 178 -29.46 -2.17 -7.89
C SER A 178 -29.55 -1.32 -9.17
N ARG A 179 -30.44 -0.32 -9.14
CA ARG A 179 -30.55 0.67 -10.21
C ARG A 179 -29.41 1.71 -10.15
N SER A 180 -28.77 1.86 -8.99
CA SER A 180 -27.64 2.78 -8.80
C SER A 180 -26.50 2.04 -8.08
N PRO A 181 -25.79 1.12 -8.78
CA PRO A 181 -24.73 0.37 -8.14
C PRO A 181 -23.55 1.29 -7.82
N LEU A 182 -22.85 0.96 -6.73
CA LEU A 182 -21.66 1.69 -6.32
C LEU A 182 -20.52 1.55 -7.35
N LEU A 183 -20.32 0.33 -7.84
CA LEU A 183 -19.32 0.02 -8.85
C LEU A 183 -19.99 -0.04 -10.22
N ASP A 184 -19.26 0.47 -11.23
CA ASP A 184 -19.75 0.40 -12.62
C ASP A 184 -19.52 -1.02 -13.12
N THR A 185 -20.59 -1.83 -13.15
CA THR A 185 -20.50 -3.23 -13.53
C THR A 185 -20.16 -3.41 -15.00
N ASP A 186 -20.51 -2.44 -15.86
CA ASP A 186 -20.15 -2.51 -17.27
C ASP A 186 -18.64 -2.41 -17.46
N LEU A 187 -17.96 -1.56 -16.68
CA LEU A 187 -16.50 -1.48 -16.70
C LEU A 187 -15.87 -2.77 -16.19
N LEU A 188 -16.43 -3.34 -15.11
CA LEU A 188 -15.87 -4.56 -14.51
C LEU A 188 -16.01 -5.78 -15.43
N LYS A 189 -16.90 -5.75 -16.41
CA LYS A 189 -17.07 -6.84 -17.38
C LYS A 189 -15.99 -6.82 -18.47
N GLN A 190 -15.28 -5.71 -18.65
CA GLN A 190 -14.25 -5.60 -19.69
C GLN A 190 -12.99 -6.35 -19.27
N ARG A 191 -12.47 -7.17 -20.20
CA ARG A 191 -11.26 -7.98 -19.94
C ARG A 191 -10.04 -7.13 -19.60
N ASN A 192 -9.86 -6.01 -20.31
CA ASN A 192 -8.70 -5.14 -20.09
C ASN A 192 -8.74 -4.51 -18.70
N ILE A 193 -9.91 -4.14 -18.23
CA ILE A 193 -10.07 -3.54 -16.91
C ILE A 193 -9.82 -4.60 -15.82
N LEU A 194 -10.37 -5.81 -15.99
CA LEU A 194 -10.11 -6.89 -15.05
C LEU A 194 -8.63 -7.24 -14.98
N ALA A 195 -7.97 -7.32 -16.14
CA ALA A 195 -6.54 -7.57 -16.20
C ALA A 195 -5.76 -6.47 -15.49
N GLY A 196 -6.15 -5.22 -15.69
CA GLY A 196 -5.53 -4.08 -15.01
C GLY A 196 -5.70 -4.13 -13.50
N ILE A 197 -6.89 -4.51 -13.04
CA ILE A 197 -7.16 -4.65 -11.59
C ILE A 197 -6.23 -5.73 -10.98
N ILE A 198 -6.16 -6.89 -11.63
CA ILE A 198 -5.33 -8.00 -11.14
C ILE A 198 -3.86 -7.59 -11.12
N LEU A 199 -3.41 -6.94 -12.17
CA LEU A 199 -2.03 -6.45 -12.30
C LEU A 199 -1.70 -5.43 -11.19
N ALA A 200 -2.63 -4.50 -10.92
CA ALA A 200 -2.46 -3.51 -9.86
C ALA A 200 -2.38 -4.17 -8.49
N LEU A 201 -3.26 -5.15 -8.24
CA LEU A 201 -3.28 -5.87 -6.96
C LEU A 201 -1.97 -6.60 -6.73
N ILE A 202 -1.50 -7.36 -7.73
CA ILE A 202 -0.26 -8.13 -7.61
C ILE A 202 0.93 -7.20 -7.38
N SER A 203 1.02 -6.12 -8.16
CA SER A 203 2.14 -5.18 -8.05
C SER A 203 2.18 -4.48 -6.70
N MET A 204 1.02 -4.06 -6.19
CA MET A 204 0.97 -3.39 -4.89
C MET A 204 1.24 -4.35 -3.75
N ILE A 205 0.72 -5.58 -3.83
CA ILE A 205 1.01 -6.62 -2.83
C ILE A 205 2.53 -6.85 -2.76
N THR A 206 3.17 -6.98 -3.92
CA THR A 206 4.60 -7.21 -4.02
C THR A 206 5.41 -6.05 -3.44
N LEU A 207 5.11 -4.83 -3.89
CA LEU A 207 5.87 -3.64 -3.51
C LEU A 207 5.73 -3.34 -2.02
N VAL A 208 4.51 -3.29 -1.53
CA VAL A 208 4.24 -2.96 -0.12
C VAL A 208 4.67 -4.09 0.79
N GLY A 209 4.48 -5.33 0.35
CA GLY A 209 4.95 -6.51 1.10
C GLY A 209 6.45 -6.50 1.28
N PHE A 210 7.20 -6.25 0.20
CA PHE A 210 8.65 -6.16 0.28
C PHE A 210 9.08 -5.01 1.20
N GLU A 211 8.43 -3.84 1.06
CA GLU A 211 8.73 -2.69 1.92
C GLU A 211 8.56 -3.03 3.40
N LEU A 212 7.50 -3.74 3.73
CA LEU A 212 7.24 -4.17 5.11
C LEU A 212 8.38 -5.05 5.63
N VAL A 213 8.76 -6.05 4.84
CA VAL A 213 9.81 -7.01 5.23
C VAL A 213 11.15 -6.31 5.43
N ILE A 214 11.59 -5.53 4.42
CA ILE A 214 12.91 -4.90 4.48
C ILE A 214 12.97 -3.82 5.57
N SER A 215 11.88 -3.09 5.76
CA SER A 215 11.83 -2.07 6.80
C SER A 215 12.01 -2.67 8.20
N GLN A 216 11.31 -3.78 8.47
CA GLN A 216 11.46 -4.46 9.76
C GLN A 216 12.86 -5.06 9.93
N GLU A 217 13.38 -5.68 8.87
CA GLU A 217 14.71 -6.29 8.95
C GLU A 217 15.80 -5.24 9.21
N LEU A 218 15.78 -4.14 8.47
CA LEU A 218 16.78 -3.10 8.64
C LEU A 218 16.71 -2.47 10.03
N GLN A 219 15.53 -2.20 10.53
CA GLN A 219 15.39 -1.51 11.82
C GLN A 219 15.55 -2.43 13.01
N PHE A 220 15.05 -3.67 12.97
CA PHE A 220 15.06 -4.55 14.15
C PHE A 220 16.19 -5.57 14.14
N VAL A 221 16.62 -6.07 12.98
CA VAL A 221 17.75 -7.03 12.91
C VAL A 221 19.07 -6.27 12.82
N HIS A 222 19.18 -5.32 11.91
CA HIS A 222 20.43 -4.59 11.65
C HIS A 222 20.53 -3.28 12.44
N ARG A 223 19.46 -2.92 13.17
CA ARG A 223 19.42 -1.78 14.09
C ARG A 223 19.68 -0.43 13.43
N PHE A 224 19.22 -0.28 12.18
CA PHE A 224 19.28 1.00 11.48
C PHE A 224 18.26 1.97 12.08
N THR A 225 18.60 3.26 12.09
CA THR A 225 17.60 4.30 12.37
C THR A 225 16.60 4.37 11.20
N PRO A 226 15.41 4.95 11.42
CA PRO A 226 14.47 5.11 10.29
C PRO A 226 15.05 5.85 9.08
N VAL A 227 15.90 6.86 9.31
CA VAL A 227 16.55 7.59 8.22
C VAL A 227 17.53 6.66 7.47
N GLN A 228 18.32 5.89 8.20
CA GLN A 228 19.26 4.95 7.59
C GLN A 228 18.53 3.88 6.78
N ALA A 229 17.44 3.38 7.29
CA ALA A 229 16.61 2.40 6.56
C ALA A 229 16.05 3.01 5.28
N GLY A 230 15.57 4.25 5.35
CA GLY A 230 15.08 4.96 4.19
C GLY A 230 16.15 5.17 3.12
N LEU A 231 17.36 5.52 3.55
CA LEU A 231 18.49 5.69 2.63
C LEU A 231 18.90 4.36 1.99
N TYR A 232 18.81 3.26 2.73
CA TYR A 232 19.10 1.93 2.20
C TYR A 232 18.12 1.55 1.08
N ILE A 233 16.86 1.94 1.22
CA ILE A 233 15.79 1.63 0.24
C ILE A 233 15.83 2.59 -0.96
N MET A 234 16.65 3.64 -0.92
CA MET A 234 16.67 4.67 -1.96
C MET A 234 16.82 4.14 -3.40
N PRO A 235 17.63 3.11 -3.69
CA PRO A 235 17.68 2.58 -5.07
C PRO A 235 16.32 2.11 -5.58
N LEU A 236 15.51 1.49 -4.73
CA LEU A 236 14.14 1.11 -5.07
C LEU A 236 13.29 2.35 -5.43
N MET A 237 13.40 3.38 -4.59
CA MET A 237 12.66 4.63 -4.77
C MET A 237 13.00 5.33 -6.09
N LEU A 238 14.30 5.46 -6.36
CA LEU A 238 14.77 6.14 -7.56
C LEU A 238 14.38 5.37 -8.82
N ALA A 239 14.49 4.03 -8.78
CA ALA A 239 14.11 3.20 -9.91
C ALA A 239 12.60 3.32 -10.18
N SER A 240 11.79 3.32 -9.13
CA SER A 240 10.34 3.50 -9.26
C SER A 240 9.99 4.85 -9.88
N CYS A 241 10.67 5.91 -9.45
CA CYS A 241 10.42 7.25 -9.99
C CYS A 241 10.77 7.34 -11.47
N LEU A 242 11.90 6.76 -11.87
CA LEU A 242 12.35 6.84 -13.25
C LEU A 242 11.61 5.88 -14.18
N ALA A 243 11.06 4.81 -13.65
CA ALA A 243 10.42 3.78 -14.45
C ALA A 243 9.05 4.18 -15.00
N GLY A 244 8.36 5.16 -14.35
CA GLY A 244 7.04 5.58 -14.82
C GLY A 244 7.03 6.08 -16.26
N PRO A 245 7.79 7.15 -16.58
CA PRO A 245 7.87 7.62 -17.97
C PRO A 245 8.47 6.58 -18.92
N LEU A 246 9.44 5.79 -18.47
CA LEU A 246 10.00 4.70 -19.27
C LEU A 246 8.92 3.68 -19.61
N ALA A 247 8.07 3.35 -18.65
CA ALA A 247 6.96 2.41 -18.88
C ALA A 247 5.99 2.96 -19.92
N GLY A 248 5.67 4.26 -19.85
CA GLY A 248 4.81 4.90 -20.84
C GLY A 248 5.39 4.78 -22.23
N TYR A 249 6.67 5.04 -22.38
CA TYR A 249 7.36 4.88 -23.66
C TYR A 249 7.34 3.42 -24.14
N LEU A 250 7.60 2.48 -23.24
CA LEU A 250 7.61 1.05 -23.57
C LEU A 250 6.23 0.56 -24.01
N ILE A 251 5.18 1.02 -23.35
CA ILE A 251 3.81 0.66 -23.71
C ILE A 251 3.49 1.17 -25.13
N ASN A 252 3.89 2.39 -25.44
CA ASN A 252 3.67 2.97 -26.77
C ASN A 252 4.44 2.20 -27.86
N SER A 253 5.60 1.62 -27.51
CA SER A 253 6.46 0.90 -28.48
C SER A 253 6.09 -0.57 -28.60
N PHE A 254 5.76 -1.24 -27.48
CA PHE A 254 5.61 -2.70 -27.44
C PHE A 254 4.22 -3.18 -27.02
N GLY A 255 3.37 -2.28 -26.57
CA GLY A 255 2.01 -2.61 -26.14
C GLY A 255 1.93 -2.99 -24.65
N ILE A 256 0.71 -2.93 -24.12
CA ILE A 256 0.44 -3.14 -22.68
C ILE A 256 0.81 -4.55 -22.25
N ARG A 257 0.43 -5.55 -23.05
CA ARG A 257 0.61 -6.96 -22.70
C ARG A 257 2.08 -7.32 -22.50
N MET A 258 2.93 -6.95 -23.48
CA MET A 258 4.36 -7.25 -23.42
C MET A 258 5.01 -6.56 -22.22
N VAL A 259 4.67 -5.29 -21.99
CA VAL A 259 5.24 -4.49 -20.91
C VAL A 259 4.80 -5.04 -19.54
N ALA A 260 3.52 -5.42 -19.41
CA ALA A 260 3.01 -5.99 -18.16
C ALA A 260 3.72 -7.30 -17.81
N VAL A 261 3.85 -8.20 -18.80
CA VAL A 261 4.49 -9.49 -18.58
C VAL A 261 5.97 -9.31 -18.20
N SER A 262 6.68 -8.43 -18.92
CA SER A 262 8.09 -8.20 -18.61
C SER A 262 8.29 -7.54 -17.25
N GLY A 263 7.42 -6.59 -16.88
CA GLY A 263 7.47 -5.96 -15.56
C GLY A 263 7.28 -6.96 -14.44
N LEU A 264 6.26 -7.80 -14.56
CA LEU A 264 6.00 -8.84 -13.55
C LEU A 264 7.13 -9.87 -13.49
N ALA A 265 7.69 -10.24 -14.63
CA ALA A 265 8.80 -11.21 -14.67
C ALA A 265 10.03 -10.66 -13.97
N VAL A 266 10.35 -9.39 -14.22
CA VAL A 266 11.49 -8.73 -13.55
C VAL A 266 11.23 -8.64 -12.05
N SER A 267 10.02 -8.29 -11.63
CA SER A 267 9.66 -8.23 -10.21
C SER A 267 9.78 -9.59 -9.53
N ALA A 268 9.26 -10.65 -10.17
CA ALA A 268 9.33 -12.00 -9.62
C ALA A 268 10.77 -12.47 -9.46
N LEU A 269 11.60 -12.26 -10.49
CA LEU A 269 13.01 -12.62 -10.43
C LEU A 269 13.73 -11.84 -9.34
N SER A 270 13.44 -10.53 -9.23
CA SER A 270 14.05 -9.68 -8.21
C SER A 270 13.71 -10.16 -6.80
N LEU A 271 12.45 -10.48 -6.54
CA LEU A 271 12.03 -11.00 -5.24
C LEU A 271 12.71 -12.34 -4.92
N TYR A 272 12.76 -13.22 -5.93
CA TYR A 272 13.42 -14.52 -5.75
C TYR A 272 14.89 -14.34 -5.35
N MET A 273 15.58 -13.44 -6.06
CA MET A 273 17.00 -13.17 -5.74
C MET A 273 17.16 -12.49 -4.38
N LEU A 274 16.23 -11.59 -4.03
CA LEU A 274 16.27 -10.89 -2.74
C LEU A 274 15.97 -11.83 -1.55
N SER A 275 15.29 -12.94 -1.79
CA SER A 275 14.94 -13.89 -0.73
C SER A 275 16.17 -14.51 -0.05
N ASP A 276 17.28 -14.62 -0.77
CA ASP A 276 18.51 -15.22 -0.24
C ASP A 276 19.57 -14.20 0.17
N ILE A 277 19.26 -12.90 0.09
CA ILE A 277 20.26 -11.86 0.36
C ILE A 277 20.23 -11.45 1.84
N ASN A 278 21.39 -11.37 2.44
CA ASN A 278 21.56 -10.77 3.77
C ASN A 278 21.85 -9.27 3.57
N PHE A 279 20.86 -8.44 3.91
CA PHE A 279 20.94 -7.00 3.69
C PHE A 279 22.07 -6.34 4.47
N GLY A 280 22.50 -6.92 5.58
CA GLY A 280 23.59 -6.36 6.38
C GLY A 280 24.98 -6.57 5.77
N ILE A 281 25.14 -7.63 4.94
CA ILE A 281 26.44 -8.02 4.40
C ILE A 281 26.52 -7.78 2.88
N GLN A 282 25.44 -8.06 2.16
CA GLN A 282 25.42 -8.06 0.69
C GLN A 282 24.67 -6.85 0.14
N ALA A 283 24.98 -5.66 0.64
CA ALA A 283 24.25 -4.42 0.26
C ALA A 283 24.26 -4.16 -1.23
N THR A 284 25.40 -4.39 -1.92
CA THR A 284 25.50 -4.13 -3.35
C THR A 284 24.54 -5.01 -4.15
N LYS A 285 24.45 -6.30 -3.83
CA LYS A 285 23.49 -7.20 -4.47
C LYS A 285 22.05 -6.81 -4.15
N ALA A 286 21.79 -6.42 -2.90
CA ALA A 286 20.45 -5.98 -2.48
C ALA A 286 20.04 -4.75 -3.29
N TRP A 287 20.92 -3.77 -3.44
CA TRP A 287 20.62 -2.54 -4.18
C TRP A 287 20.33 -2.82 -5.64
N LEU A 288 21.06 -3.74 -6.27
CA LEU A 288 20.82 -4.13 -7.66
C LEU A 288 19.41 -4.71 -7.83
N TRP A 289 19.07 -5.69 -7.00
CA TRP A 289 17.77 -6.36 -7.12
C TRP A 289 16.62 -5.49 -6.63
N MET A 290 16.85 -4.58 -5.69
CA MET A 290 15.86 -3.59 -5.29
C MET A 290 15.58 -2.60 -6.42
N THR A 291 16.61 -2.20 -7.14
CA THR A 291 16.46 -1.32 -8.31
C THR A 291 15.59 -2.00 -9.37
N LEU A 292 15.88 -3.27 -9.66
CA LEU A 292 15.09 -4.03 -10.63
C LEU A 292 13.66 -4.27 -10.15
N LEU A 293 13.47 -4.51 -8.85
CA LEU A 293 12.14 -4.70 -8.28
C LEU A 293 11.30 -3.43 -8.41
N GLY A 294 11.88 -2.29 -8.04
CA GLY A 294 11.20 -1.00 -8.15
C GLY A 294 10.80 -0.67 -9.58
N ALA A 295 11.73 -0.89 -10.51
CA ALA A 295 11.47 -0.66 -11.93
C ALA A 295 10.39 -1.60 -12.45
N GLY A 296 10.49 -2.89 -12.14
CA GLY A 296 9.54 -3.90 -12.61
C GLY A 296 8.13 -3.66 -12.08
N ASP A 297 8.01 -3.38 -10.79
CA ASP A 297 6.70 -3.12 -10.18
C ASP A 297 6.07 -1.85 -10.73
N THR A 298 6.86 -0.80 -10.92
CA THR A 298 6.33 0.46 -11.46
C THR A 298 5.90 0.31 -12.91
N VAL A 299 6.68 -0.45 -13.71
CA VAL A 299 6.30 -0.77 -15.08
C VAL A 299 4.96 -1.54 -15.10
N ALA A 300 4.79 -2.50 -14.21
CA ALA A 300 3.55 -3.26 -14.10
C ALA A 300 2.37 -2.37 -13.66
N LEU A 301 2.60 -1.49 -12.68
CA LEU A 301 1.57 -0.54 -12.23
C LEU A 301 1.16 0.42 -13.34
N MET A 302 2.13 0.89 -14.13
CA MET A 302 1.83 1.75 -15.27
C MET A 302 1.02 1.01 -16.33
N ALA A 303 1.38 -0.25 -16.59
CA ALA A 303 0.60 -1.09 -17.52
C ALA A 303 -0.83 -1.28 -17.03
N SER A 304 -1.02 -1.48 -15.72
CA SER A 304 -2.32 -1.55 -15.08
C SER A 304 -3.13 -0.26 -15.32
N SER A 305 -2.51 0.88 -15.06
CA SER A 305 -3.15 2.18 -15.22
C SER A 305 -3.56 2.41 -16.68
N SER A 306 -2.67 2.11 -17.61
CA SER A 306 -2.95 2.25 -19.04
C SER A 306 -4.11 1.33 -19.46
N ALA A 307 -4.11 0.08 -18.98
CA ALA A 307 -5.17 -0.88 -19.29
C ALA A 307 -6.55 -0.39 -18.82
N ILE A 308 -6.61 0.12 -17.59
CA ILE A 308 -7.88 0.57 -17.00
C ILE A 308 -8.35 1.87 -17.65
N MET A 309 -7.48 2.88 -17.69
CA MET A 309 -7.88 4.22 -18.11
C MET A 309 -8.12 4.30 -19.62
N SER A 310 -7.38 3.53 -20.42
CA SER A 310 -7.59 3.53 -21.87
C SER A 310 -8.83 2.75 -22.29
N ALA A 311 -9.20 1.71 -21.54
CA ALA A 311 -10.39 0.91 -21.86
C ALA A 311 -11.69 1.62 -21.50
N ALA A 312 -11.66 2.55 -20.54
CA ALA A 312 -12.87 3.23 -20.08
C ALA A 312 -13.27 4.35 -21.05
N PRO A 313 -14.57 4.49 -21.36
CA PRO A 313 -15.04 5.67 -22.10
C PRO A 313 -14.77 6.96 -21.32
N VAL A 314 -14.63 8.08 -22.04
CA VAL A 314 -14.31 9.36 -21.40
C VAL A 314 -15.35 9.75 -20.35
N HIS A 315 -16.64 9.49 -20.64
CA HIS A 315 -17.70 9.84 -19.68
C HIS A 315 -17.71 8.96 -18.42
N LYS A 316 -16.93 7.86 -18.41
CA LYS A 316 -16.77 6.98 -17.24
C LYS A 316 -15.38 7.08 -16.61
N ALA A 317 -14.64 8.16 -16.90
CA ALA A 317 -13.26 8.33 -16.43
C ALA A 317 -13.17 8.33 -14.89
N SER A 318 -14.12 8.99 -14.22
CA SER A 318 -14.14 9.02 -12.74
C SER A 318 -14.36 7.62 -12.15
N SER A 319 -15.26 6.84 -12.75
CA SER A 319 -15.50 5.45 -12.29
C SER A 319 -14.25 4.59 -12.49
N ALA A 320 -13.58 4.73 -13.63
CA ALA A 320 -12.34 3.99 -13.90
C ALA A 320 -11.25 4.38 -12.93
N GLY A 321 -11.10 5.66 -12.64
CA GLY A 321 -10.14 6.14 -11.65
C GLY A 321 -10.42 5.59 -10.26
N SER A 322 -11.69 5.51 -9.88
CA SER A 322 -12.08 4.92 -8.59
C SER A 322 -11.75 3.44 -8.52
N ILE A 323 -11.99 2.69 -9.60
CA ILE A 323 -11.64 1.27 -9.68
C ILE A 323 -10.13 1.08 -9.53
N GLU A 324 -9.34 1.89 -10.23
CA GLU A 324 -7.88 1.84 -10.14
C GLU A 324 -7.39 2.18 -8.73
N GLY A 325 -7.91 3.24 -8.12
CA GLY A 325 -7.55 3.63 -6.77
C GLY A 325 -7.89 2.57 -5.75
N MET A 326 -9.08 1.96 -5.86
CA MET A 326 -9.48 0.85 -5.00
C MET A 326 -8.53 -0.34 -5.15
N SER A 327 -8.11 -0.64 -6.37
CA SER A 327 -7.18 -1.75 -6.62
C SER A 327 -5.84 -1.51 -5.92
N TYR A 328 -5.32 -0.30 -5.98
CA TYR A 328 -4.08 0.06 -5.29
C TYR A 328 -4.22 -0.10 -3.78
N GLU A 329 -5.30 0.42 -3.21
CA GLU A 329 -5.48 0.39 -1.75
C GLU A 329 -5.75 -1.03 -1.24
N LEU A 330 -6.53 -1.82 -1.99
CA LEU A 330 -6.75 -3.23 -1.64
C LEU A 330 -5.44 -4.00 -1.73
N GLY A 331 -4.64 -3.75 -2.77
CA GLY A 331 -3.32 -4.37 -2.92
C GLY A 331 -2.41 -4.03 -1.75
N THR A 332 -2.40 -2.77 -1.33
CA THR A 332 -1.63 -2.31 -0.17
C THR A 332 -2.05 -3.06 1.10
N GLY A 333 -3.36 -3.09 1.37
CA GLY A 333 -3.89 -3.77 2.56
C GLY A 333 -3.62 -5.27 2.54
N LEU A 334 -3.82 -5.90 1.40
CA LEU A 334 -3.53 -7.33 1.24
C LEU A 334 -2.04 -7.62 1.37
N GLY A 335 -1.19 -6.75 0.82
CA GLY A 335 0.26 -6.91 0.94
C GLY A 335 0.71 -6.90 2.40
N ILE A 336 0.26 -5.89 3.16
CA ILE A 336 0.58 -5.80 4.59
C ILE A 336 0.07 -7.04 5.32
N THR A 337 -1.17 -7.46 5.03
CA THR A 337 -1.79 -8.60 5.71
C THR A 337 -1.07 -9.91 5.37
N ILE A 338 -0.85 -10.18 4.09
CA ILE A 338 -0.23 -11.43 3.65
C ILE A 338 1.21 -11.53 4.14
N PHE A 339 2.03 -10.53 3.82
CA PHE A 339 3.44 -10.57 4.21
C PHE A 339 3.61 -10.50 5.72
N GLY A 340 2.82 -9.66 6.40
CA GLY A 340 2.87 -9.55 7.85
C GLY A 340 2.48 -10.85 8.53
N SER A 341 1.45 -11.52 8.04
CA SER A 341 0.99 -12.79 8.61
C SER A 341 1.99 -13.92 8.37
N VAL A 342 2.58 -13.98 7.17
CA VAL A 342 3.61 -14.99 6.87
C VAL A 342 4.84 -14.74 7.73
N LEU A 343 5.29 -13.46 7.85
CA LEU A 343 6.42 -13.13 8.70
C LEU A 343 6.16 -13.57 10.15
N ALA A 344 5.01 -13.21 10.69
CA ALA A 344 4.66 -13.55 12.07
C ALA A 344 4.54 -15.06 12.27
N GLY A 345 3.92 -15.76 11.32
CA GLY A 345 3.73 -17.20 11.39
C GLY A 345 5.04 -17.96 11.35
N VAL A 346 5.92 -17.65 10.40
CA VAL A 346 7.23 -18.31 10.30
C VAL A 346 8.09 -17.93 11.50
N TYR A 347 8.07 -16.66 11.91
CA TYR A 347 8.81 -16.21 13.08
C TYR A 347 8.37 -17.00 14.33
N SER A 348 7.07 -17.06 14.60
CA SER A 348 6.55 -17.73 15.80
C SER A 348 6.86 -19.24 15.81
N SER A 349 6.87 -19.86 14.63
CA SER A 349 7.15 -21.30 14.54
C SER A 349 8.63 -21.65 14.61
N THR A 350 9.52 -20.68 14.34
CA THR A 350 10.97 -20.95 14.26
C THR A 350 11.78 -20.30 15.37
N VAL A 351 11.24 -19.31 16.08
CA VAL A 351 11.98 -18.62 17.14
C VAL A 351 12.21 -19.59 18.32
N ARG A 352 13.45 -19.64 18.82
CA ARG A 352 13.84 -20.43 19.98
C ARG A 352 14.09 -19.49 21.13
N LEU A 353 13.16 -19.44 22.08
CA LEU A 353 13.24 -18.54 23.21
C LEU A 353 14.03 -19.18 24.35
N PRO A 354 14.87 -18.39 25.08
CA PRO A 354 15.54 -18.90 26.27
C PRO A 354 14.53 -19.40 27.29
N GLU A 355 14.84 -20.56 27.91
CA GLU A 355 13.93 -21.24 28.85
C GLU A 355 13.76 -20.46 30.16
N HIS A 356 14.74 -19.65 30.53
CA HIS A 356 14.75 -18.94 31.81
C HIS A 356 13.92 -17.67 31.83
N LEU A 357 13.29 -17.29 30.69
CA LEU A 357 12.46 -16.09 30.61
C LEU A 357 11.07 -16.34 31.24
N PRO A 358 10.48 -15.31 31.89
CA PRO A 358 9.09 -15.42 32.36
C PRO A 358 8.13 -15.74 31.21
N GLU A 359 7.05 -16.43 31.53
CA GLU A 359 6.08 -16.85 30.50
C GLU A 359 5.46 -15.69 29.75
N SER A 360 5.18 -14.57 30.44
CA SER A 360 4.64 -13.38 29.77
C SER A 360 5.61 -12.79 28.75
N VAL A 361 6.91 -12.80 29.09
CA VAL A 361 7.99 -12.32 28.21
C VAL A 361 8.11 -13.26 27.02
N ARG A 362 8.06 -14.59 27.26
CA ARG A 362 8.14 -15.58 26.19
C ARG A 362 6.96 -15.47 25.21
N ALA A 363 5.76 -15.25 25.73
CA ALA A 363 4.57 -15.08 24.89
C ALA A 363 4.70 -13.86 23.97
N SER A 364 5.14 -12.71 24.52
CA SER A 364 5.32 -11.49 23.75
C SER A 364 6.46 -11.64 22.75
N ALA A 365 7.60 -12.17 23.18
CA ALA A 365 8.77 -12.33 22.31
C ALA A 365 8.53 -13.34 21.20
N GLY A 366 7.67 -14.33 21.42
CA GLY A 366 7.33 -15.34 20.43
C GLY A 366 6.34 -14.87 19.38
N ALA A 367 5.67 -13.73 19.61
CA ALA A 367 4.63 -13.24 18.70
C ALA A 367 5.22 -12.54 17.47
N SER A 368 6.23 -11.69 17.65
CA SER A 368 6.85 -10.97 16.54
C SER A 368 8.23 -10.44 16.95
N LEU A 369 9.03 -10.10 15.94
CA LEU A 369 10.35 -9.51 16.18
C LEU A 369 10.25 -8.16 16.89
N SER A 370 9.29 -7.33 16.51
CA SER A 370 9.12 -6.02 17.14
C SER A 370 8.79 -6.15 18.62
N GLU A 371 7.94 -7.11 18.98
CA GLU A 371 7.62 -7.36 20.39
C GLU A 371 8.81 -7.93 21.15
N ALA A 372 9.61 -8.79 20.50
CA ALA A 372 10.83 -9.32 21.10
C ALA A 372 11.82 -8.19 21.42
N VAL A 373 12.00 -7.23 20.50
CA VAL A 373 12.88 -6.09 20.70
C VAL A 373 12.38 -5.22 21.86
N GLU A 374 11.09 -4.96 21.93
CA GLU A 374 10.51 -4.15 23.00
C GLU A 374 10.67 -4.80 24.36
N VAL A 375 10.41 -6.10 24.45
CA VAL A 375 10.56 -6.86 25.71
C VAL A 375 12.04 -6.92 26.11
N ALA A 376 12.95 -7.04 25.14
CA ALA A 376 14.40 -7.15 25.42
C ALA A 376 14.94 -5.90 26.12
N ARG A 377 14.31 -4.74 25.92
CA ARG A 377 14.74 -3.50 26.58
C ARG A 377 14.67 -3.58 28.11
N HIS A 378 13.82 -4.46 28.63
CA HIS A 378 13.59 -4.61 30.06
C HIS A 378 14.35 -5.80 30.67
N LEU A 379 15.18 -6.48 29.88
CA LEU A 379 15.96 -7.64 30.34
C LEU A 379 17.40 -7.25 30.63
N ASP A 380 18.08 -8.08 31.43
CA ASP A 380 19.52 -7.92 31.67
C ASP A 380 20.28 -8.25 30.37
N GLU A 381 21.57 -7.82 30.33
CA GLU A 381 22.35 -7.84 29.08
C GLU A 381 22.49 -9.24 28.48
N GLY A 382 22.72 -10.26 29.28
CA GLY A 382 22.87 -11.63 28.81
C GLY A 382 21.60 -12.19 28.22
N ALA A 383 20.47 -12.00 28.91
CA ALA A 383 19.17 -12.45 28.43
C ALA A 383 18.75 -11.67 27.20
N ARG A 384 19.05 -10.37 27.17
CA ARG A 384 18.75 -9.51 26.02
C ARG A 384 19.46 -10.00 24.76
N GLU A 385 20.77 -10.26 24.85
CA GLU A 385 21.55 -10.74 23.70
C GLU A 385 21.06 -12.09 23.20
N ALA A 386 20.78 -13.03 24.11
CA ALA A 386 20.29 -14.36 23.75
C ALA A 386 18.94 -14.25 23.04
N LEU A 387 18.03 -13.43 23.58
CA LEU A 387 16.71 -13.23 22.98
C LEU A 387 16.80 -12.60 21.61
N LEU A 388 17.58 -11.51 21.47
CA LEU A 388 17.70 -10.80 20.21
C LEU A 388 18.38 -11.64 19.12
N THR A 389 19.37 -12.46 19.49
CA THR A 389 20.03 -13.36 18.53
C THR A 389 19.05 -14.39 18.00
N SER A 390 18.27 -15.03 18.90
CA SER A 390 17.25 -16.01 18.48
C SER A 390 16.17 -15.38 17.64
N ALA A 391 15.69 -14.20 18.05
CA ALA A 391 14.63 -13.49 17.32
C ALA A 391 15.10 -13.08 15.93
N SER A 392 16.34 -12.57 15.80
CA SER A 392 16.88 -12.18 14.51
C SER A 392 17.05 -13.37 13.59
N SER A 393 17.50 -14.51 14.09
CA SER A 393 17.63 -15.74 13.29
C SER A 393 16.27 -16.21 12.77
N ALA A 394 15.25 -16.18 13.64
CA ALA A 394 13.89 -16.57 13.25
C ALA A 394 13.33 -15.61 12.18
N PHE A 395 13.59 -14.33 12.33
CA PHE A 395 13.14 -13.34 11.33
C PHE A 395 13.83 -13.56 9.99
N MET A 396 15.11 -13.90 9.98
CA MET A 396 15.81 -14.18 8.72
C MET A 396 15.24 -15.40 8.01
N GLN A 397 14.75 -16.39 8.75
CA GLN A 397 14.02 -17.49 8.12
C GLN A 397 12.68 -17.03 7.55
N SER A 398 12.00 -16.13 8.25
CA SER A 398 10.77 -15.53 7.74
C SER A 398 11.03 -14.74 6.44
N HIS A 399 12.13 -14.01 6.40
CA HIS A 399 12.54 -13.26 5.21
C HIS A 399 12.70 -14.21 4.01
N ASN A 400 13.41 -15.31 4.20
CA ASN A 400 13.64 -16.26 3.12
C ASN A 400 12.33 -16.84 2.57
N VAL A 401 11.44 -17.24 3.43
CA VAL A 401 10.13 -17.76 3.05
C VAL A 401 9.29 -16.72 2.32
N UNK A 402 9.27 -15.68 2.85
CA UNK A 402 8.47 -14.63 2.33
C UNK A 402 8.84 -14.10 0.99
N UNK A 403 9.95 -14.24 0.68
CA UNK A 403 10.39 -13.76 -0.52
C UNK A 403 10.37 -14.79 -1.58
N UNK A 404 10.39 -15.81 -1.17
CA UNK A 404 10.35 -16.95 -1.97
C UNK A 404 9.00 -17.32 -2.38
N ALA A 405 7.98 -16.99 -1.71
CA ALA A 405 6.58 -17.25 -2.00
C ALA A 405 6.02 -16.29 -3.04
#